data_84414575cafc112628bc78fea8899429
#
_entry.id   84414575cafc112628bc78fea8899429
#
_cell.length_a   1.000
_cell.length_b   1.000
_cell.length_c   1.000
_cell.angle_alpha   90.00
_cell.angle_beta   90.00
_cell.angle_gamma   90.00
#
_symmetry.space_group_name_H-M   'P 1'
#
loop_
_entity.id
_entity.type
_entity.pdbx_description
1 polymer ?
#
loop_
_entity_poly.entity_id
_entity_poly.type
_entity_poly.pdbx_seq_one_letter_code
_entity_poly.pdbx_strand_id
1 'polypeptide(L)'
;MTRILRSAGATEKLRLIQLWATTSVLVLAPLFFGSVDQFWIAVWIVALSVATILGVSIPLNIVQVRIVWAFLAVCLLYAMVAVIQVVPRLLTSLDDPIWQRANDVLGTHMEPRISGTAEIPPLAIGHFLLTLTAFLSGFFAGTSRRSVDRIISAARIAILVYALYGLAALAMTPNLLLWAPKVAYRGSLTGTFVNKNTAAAFFGCGAILWSCWTYSALQSIEKSSLRALLLNPFNEQVAISLILRASATLTCLFALLLTNSRGGLISSSVGLLVALSVLEIKRFRRRIGYAIVLSIGALIALAVWLMQMGRIASEGVIDDGRWQVYGLVAEAIGRRPWLGTGAGSFEVLFPSLRTADLSSWGVWDYAHSTILEIAVEMGLPVAGMVTLAALASIFLLVRRALKADQRHRVPLAAIVGVAVLTYLHSLIDFSLQIPGYAIPFAILIGCGLADATADRSGRRRKSSESTGEEVSMSAEAAGQAELSANA
;
A
#
# COMPACT_ATOMS: atom_id res chain seq x y z
N MET A 1 -37.93 20.72 -6.21
CA MET A 1 -37.76 19.54 -5.35
C MET A 1 -37.43 18.27 -6.14
N THR A 2 -38.18 17.89 -7.16
CA THR A 2 -37.94 16.69 -8.00
C THR A 2 -36.58 16.67 -8.77
N ARG A 3 -36.05 17.81 -9.23
CA ARG A 3 -34.73 17.90 -9.86
C ARG A 3 -33.57 17.67 -8.88
N ILE A 4 -33.69 18.13 -7.64
CA ILE A 4 -32.68 17.94 -6.58
C ILE A 4 -32.63 16.47 -6.13
N LEU A 5 -33.79 15.81 -6.02
CA LEU A 5 -33.86 14.39 -5.67
C LEU A 5 -33.33 13.47 -6.79
N ARG A 6 -33.55 13.83 -8.07
CA ARG A 6 -32.96 13.13 -9.21
C ARG A 6 -31.43 13.30 -9.27
N SER A 7 -30.90 14.49 -8.97
CA SER A 7 -29.46 14.74 -8.94
C SER A 7 -28.77 14.00 -7.77
N ALA A 8 -29.40 13.92 -6.60
CA ALA A 8 -28.85 13.19 -5.46
C ALA A 8 -28.76 11.68 -5.74
N GLY A 9 -29.78 11.09 -6.36
CA GLY A 9 -29.77 9.68 -6.74
C GLY A 9 -28.73 9.36 -7.84
N ALA A 10 -28.49 10.25 -8.78
CA ALA A 10 -27.46 10.08 -9.80
C ALA A 10 -26.05 10.14 -9.20
N THR A 11 -25.79 11.08 -8.30
CA THR A 11 -24.50 11.20 -7.59
C THR A 11 -24.19 9.96 -6.74
N GLU A 12 -25.20 9.39 -6.08
CA GLU A 12 -25.02 8.16 -5.29
C GLU A 12 -24.68 6.96 -6.18
N LYS A 13 -25.36 6.82 -7.33
CA LYS A 13 -25.05 5.77 -8.30
C LYS A 13 -23.61 5.90 -8.84
N LEU A 14 -23.17 7.10 -9.19
CA LEU A 14 -21.80 7.34 -9.65
C LEU A 14 -20.77 6.97 -8.59
N ARG A 15 -21.02 7.30 -7.34
CA ARG A 15 -20.17 6.88 -6.21
C ARG A 15 -20.09 5.37 -6.04
N LEU A 16 -21.19 4.67 -6.23
CA LEU A 16 -21.21 3.20 -6.18
C LEU A 16 -20.41 2.59 -7.33
N ILE A 17 -20.57 3.10 -8.55
CA ILE A 17 -19.80 2.65 -9.72
C ILE A 17 -18.31 2.89 -9.49
N GLN A 18 -17.93 4.09 -9.04
CA GLN A 18 -16.55 4.44 -8.70
C GLN A 18 -15.97 3.49 -7.64
N LEU A 19 -16.71 3.22 -6.56
CA LEU A 19 -16.28 2.30 -5.51
C LEU A 19 -16.09 0.87 -6.03
N TRP A 20 -17.03 0.37 -6.84
CA TRP A 20 -16.92 -0.97 -7.41
C TRP A 20 -15.74 -1.07 -8.39
N ALA A 21 -15.54 -0.08 -9.27
CA ALA A 21 -14.41 -0.05 -10.19
C ALA A 21 -13.08 -0.06 -9.41
N THR A 22 -12.92 0.82 -8.42
CA THR A 22 -11.73 0.87 -7.56
C THR A 22 -11.48 -0.45 -6.83
N THR A 23 -12.54 -1.03 -6.27
CA THR A 23 -12.44 -2.29 -5.51
C THR A 23 -12.12 -3.47 -6.41
N SER A 24 -12.72 -3.53 -7.61
CA SER A 24 -12.43 -4.60 -8.58
C SER A 24 -10.97 -4.56 -9.03
N VAL A 25 -10.42 -3.39 -9.32
CA VAL A 25 -9.00 -3.26 -9.68
C VAL A 25 -8.10 -3.67 -8.50
N LEU A 26 -8.40 -3.23 -7.28
CA LEU A 26 -7.67 -3.64 -6.09
C LEU A 26 -7.61 -5.16 -5.93
N VAL A 27 -8.73 -5.86 -6.19
CA VAL A 27 -8.84 -7.32 -6.05
C VAL A 27 -8.15 -8.04 -7.20
N LEU A 28 -8.28 -7.57 -8.44
CA LEU A 28 -7.85 -8.28 -9.64
C LEU A 28 -6.42 -8.00 -10.06
N ALA A 29 -5.86 -6.84 -9.73
CA ALA A 29 -4.50 -6.47 -10.13
C ALA A 29 -3.42 -7.49 -9.71
N PRO A 30 -3.47 -8.14 -8.53
CA PRO A 30 -2.48 -9.16 -8.18
C PRO A 30 -2.58 -10.45 -9.01
N LEU A 31 -3.72 -10.71 -9.69
CA LEU A 31 -4.02 -12.02 -10.30
C LEU A 31 -3.08 -12.36 -11.46
N PHE A 32 -2.83 -11.42 -12.35
CA PHE A 32 -2.17 -11.68 -13.64
C PHE A 32 -0.65 -11.53 -13.52
N PHE A 33 0.03 -12.50 -12.90
CA PHE A 33 1.48 -12.49 -12.65
C PHE A 33 1.97 -11.23 -11.91
N GLY A 34 1.10 -10.68 -11.01
CA GLY A 34 1.36 -9.38 -10.40
C GLY A 34 1.21 -8.20 -11.36
N SER A 35 0.57 -8.37 -12.50
CA SER A 35 0.32 -7.35 -13.53
C SER A 35 1.59 -6.66 -14.04
N VAL A 36 2.69 -7.39 -14.17
CA VAL A 36 3.98 -6.85 -14.65
C VAL A 36 3.98 -6.57 -16.16
N ASP A 37 3.08 -7.21 -16.90
CA ASP A 37 2.95 -7.03 -18.34
C ASP A 37 2.32 -5.66 -18.68
N GLN A 38 2.84 -5.00 -19.73
CA GLN A 38 2.39 -3.67 -20.17
C GLN A 38 0.90 -3.64 -20.53
N PHE A 39 0.35 -4.75 -21.06
CA PHE A 39 -1.07 -4.85 -21.38
C PHE A 39 -1.93 -4.67 -20.13
N TRP A 40 -1.60 -5.36 -19.04
CA TRP A 40 -2.35 -5.23 -17.78
C TRP A 40 -2.18 -3.85 -17.14
N ILE A 41 -0.98 -3.27 -17.25
CA ILE A 41 -0.73 -1.89 -16.81
C ILE A 41 -1.69 -0.93 -17.52
N ALA A 42 -1.80 -1.02 -18.84
CA ALA A 42 -2.71 -0.18 -19.63
C ALA A 42 -4.18 -0.40 -19.25
N VAL A 43 -4.62 -1.66 -19.06
CA VAL A 43 -5.99 -1.99 -18.63
C VAL A 43 -6.31 -1.33 -17.28
N TRP A 44 -5.40 -1.42 -16.31
CA TRP A 44 -5.62 -0.83 -14.99
C TRP A 44 -5.59 0.70 -15.02
N ILE A 45 -4.72 1.31 -15.84
CA ILE A 45 -4.72 2.77 -16.02
C ILE A 45 -6.09 3.24 -16.51
N VAL A 46 -6.65 2.59 -17.54
CA VAL A 46 -7.98 2.96 -18.06
C VAL A 46 -9.05 2.81 -16.99
N ALA A 47 -9.11 1.66 -16.31
CA ALA A 47 -10.13 1.40 -15.29
C ALA A 47 -10.04 2.38 -14.12
N LEU A 48 -8.82 2.66 -13.63
CA LEU A 48 -8.59 3.59 -12.52
C LEU A 48 -8.81 5.05 -12.94
N SER A 49 -8.50 5.41 -14.20
CA SER A 49 -8.80 6.74 -14.72
C SER A 49 -10.31 7.00 -14.77
N VAL A 50 -11.10 6.03 -15.24
CA VAL A 50 -12.56 6.11 -15.20
C VAL A 50 -13.06 6.25 -13.75
N ALA A 51 -12.56 5.43 -12.84
CA ALA A 51 -12.92 5.52 -11.42
C ALA A 51 -12.54 6.89 -10.82
N THR A 52 -11.38 7.45 -11.18
CA THR A 52 -10.91 8.76 -10.73
C THR A 52 -11.82 9.88 -11.27
N ILE A 53 -12.17 9.87 -12.56
CA ILE A 53 -13.07 10.86 -13.19
C ILE A 53 -14.43 10.84 -12.49
N LEU A 54 -15.01 9.68 -12.23
CA LEU A 54 -16.26 9.55 -11.49
C LEU A 54 -16.13 10.09 -10.05
N GLY A 55 -14.94 9.96 -9.46
CA GLY A 55 -14.62 10.46 -8.12
C GLY A 55 -14.49 11.96 -8.00
N VAL A 56 -14.11 12.69 -9.08
CA VAL A 56 -13.93 14.15 -9.06
C VAL A 56 -15.20 14.90 -8.65
N SER A 57 -16.38 14.34 -8.92
CA SER A 57 -17.66 14.92 -8.51
C SER A 57 -17.92 14.87 -6.99
N ILE A 58 -17.09 14.17 -6.22
CA ILE A 58 -17.24 14.03 -4.77
C ILE A 58 -16.72 15.29 -4.07
N PRO A 59 -17.53 15.97 -3.24
CA PRO A 59 -17.08 17.17 -2.53
C PRO A 59 -15.99 16.81 -1.51
N LEU A 60 -14.89 17.56 -1.55
CA LEU A 60 -13.77 17.47 -0.64
C LEU A 60 -13.76 18.67 0.32
N ASN A 61 -13.34 18.44 1.56
CA ASN A 61 -13.03 19.55 2.47
C ASN A 61 -11.66 20.16 2.14
N ILE A 62 -11.37 21.34 2.72
CA ILE A 62 -10.16 22.09 2.42
C ILE A 62 -8.86 21.32 2.71
N VAL A 63 -8.86 20.48 3.75
CA VAL A 63 -7.68 19.66 4.09
C VAL A 63 -7.47 18.55 3.06
N GLN A 64 -8.55 17.92 2.61
CA GLN A 64 -8.52 16.90 1.56
C GLN A 64 -8.04 17.50 0.23
N VAL A 65 -8.53 18.69 -0.12
CA VAL A 65 -8.09 19.44 -1.31
C VAL A 65 -6.58 19.72 -1.24
N ARG A 66 -6.07 20.16 -0.09
CA ARG A 66 -4.63 20.40 0.10
C ARG A 66 -3.79 19.13 -0.08
N ILE A 67 -4.26 17.98 0.40
CA ILE A 67 -3.56 16.69 0.21
C ILE A 67 -3.53 16.30 -1.26
N VAL A 68 -4.65 16.44 -1.97
CA VAL A 68 -4.70 16.17 -3.42
C VAL A 68 -3.72 17.07 -4.16
N TRP A 69 -3.69 18.37 -3.87
CA TRP A 69 -2.74 19.31 -4.50
C TRP A 69 -1.28 18.98 -4.15
N ALA A 70 -0.99 18.62 -2.89
CA ALA A 70 0.35 18.23 -2.49
C ALA A 70 0.81 16.95 -3.23
N PHE A 71 -0.07 15.96 -3.37
CA PHE A 71 0.20 14.76 -4.15
C PHE A 71 0.41 15.08 -5.64
N LEU A 72 -0.47 15.90 -6.24
CA LEU A 72 -0.32 16.32 -7.63
C LEU A 72 0.95 17.13 -7.87
N ALA A 73 1.40 17.93 -6.89
CA ALA A 73 2.66 18.67 -6.98
C ALA A 73 3.87 17.72 -7.04
N VAL A 74 3.88 16.63 -6.23
CA VAL A 74 4.92 15.59 -6.31
C VAL A 74 4.89 14.90 -7.67
N CYS A 75 3.72 14.55 -8.15
CA CYS A 75 3.54 13.95 -9.48
C CYS A 75 3.99 14.89 -10.61
N LEU A 76 3.68 16.17 -10.50
CA LEU A 76 4.10 17.19 -11.48
C LEU A 76 5.61 17.36 -11.49
N LEU A 77 6.25 17.39 -10.31
CA LEU A 77 7.71 17.44 -10.20
C LEU A 77 8.35 16.22 -10.90
N TYR A 78 7.84 15.02 -10.63
CA TYR A 78 8.32 13.81 -11.29
C TYR A 78 8.18 13.92 -12.81
N ALA A 79 7.00 14.26 -13.31
CA ALA A 79 6.74 14.40 -14.74
C ALA A 79 7.62 15.48 -15.38
N MET A 80 7.81 16.62 -14.71
CA MET A 80 8.65 17.70 -15.19
C MET A 80 10.12 17.27 -15.32
N VAL A 81 10.67 16.60 -14.31
CA VAL A 81 12.04 16.08 -14.36
C VAL A 81 12.17 15.05 -15.48
N ALA A 82 11.23 14.10 -15.61
CA ALA A 82 11.25 13.10 -16.67
C ALA A 82 11.24 13.74 -18.08
N VAL A 83 10.45 14.80 -18.28
CA VAL A 83 10.43 15.55 -19.56
C VAL A 83 11.76 16.29 -19.78
N ILE A 84 12.30 16.99 -18.77
CA ILE A 84 13.59 17.68 -18.87
C ILE A 84 14.71 16.73 -19.27
N GLN A 85 14.69 15.49 -18.77
CA GLN A 85 15.72 14.48 -19.06
C GLN A 85 15.77 14.05 -20.52
N VAL A 86 14.63 14.05 -21.23
CA VAL A 86 14.55 13.56 -22.62
C VAL A 86 14.60 14.66 -23.67
N VAL A 87 14.44 15.93 -23.27
CA VAL A 87 14.55 17.08 -24.21
C VAL A 87 16.01 17.28 -24.62
N PRO A 88 16.33 17.19 -25.93
CA PRO A 88 17.71 17.33 -26.38
C PRO A 88 18.29 18.70 -26.09
N ARG A 89 19.55 18.74 -25.67
CA ARG A 89 20.36 19.97 -25.49
C ARG A 89 19.75 21.02 -24.56
N LEU A 90 18.79 20.65 -23.71
CA LEU A 90 18.17 21.60 -22.79
C LEU A 90 19.14 22.11 -21.74
N LEU A 91 19.98 21.22 -21.20
CA LEU A 91 21.01 21.50 -20.20
C LEU A 91 22.31 20.76 -20.60
N THR A 92 23.02 21.27 -21.58
CA THR A 92 24.15 20.62 -22.25
C THR A 92 25.29 20.18 -21.31
N SER A 93 25.46 20.87 -20.18
CA SER A 93 26.46 20.48 -19.16
C SER A 93 26.08 19.20 -18.38
N LEU A 94 24.83 18.75 -18.50
CA LEU A 94 24.29 17.56 -17.85
C LEU A 94 24.01 16.41 -18.81
N ASP A 95 24.25 16.62 -20.12
CA ASP A 95 24.02 15.58 -21.15
C ASP A 95 24.86 14.33 -20.85
N ASP A 96 24.27 13.16 -21.16
CA ASP A 96 24.95 11.89 -20.95
C ASP A 96 26.07 11.70 -21.99
N PRO A 97 27.31 11.41 -21.55
CA PRO A 97 28.44 11.13 -22.46
C PRO A 97 28.22 9.94 -23.39
N ILE A 98 27.23 9.09 -23.09
CA ILE A 98 26.88 7.94 -23.95
C ILE A 98 26.49 8.39 -25.37
N TRP A 99 25.84 9.53 -25.52
CA TRP A 99 25.42 10.05 -26.82
C TRP A 99 26.60 10.38 -27.72
N GLN A 100 27.63 11.01 -27.14
CA GLN A 100 28.85 11.30 -27.89
C GLN A 100 29.57 9.99 -28.30
N ARG A 101 29.72 9.06 -27.34
CA ARG A 101 30.33 7.76 -27.62
C ARG A 101 29.55 6.96 -28.68
N ALA A 102 28.21 6.96 -28.59
CA ALA A 102 27.37 6.29 -29.56
C ALA A 102 27.51 6.91 -30.96
N ASN A 103 27.56 8.25 -31.07
CA ASN A 103 27.78 8.94 -32.33
C ASN A 103 29.15 8.59 -32.92
N ASP A 104 30.21 8.55 -32.12
CA ASP A 104 31.57 8.23 -32.54
C ASP A 104 31.66 6.78 -33.05
N VAL A 105 31.04 5.83 -32.34
CA VAL A 105 31.11 4.39 -32.70
C VAL A 105 30.18 4.03 -33.83
N LEU A 106 28.98 4.60 -33.89
CA LEU A 106 27.95 4.22 -34.88
C LEU A 106 27.94 5.11 -36.12
N GLY A 107 28.75 6.20 -36.12
CA GLY A 107 28.74 7.17 -37.23
C GLY A 107 27.39 7.90 -37.35
N THR A 108 26.68 8.11 -36.25
CA THR A 108 25.36 8.75 -36.21
C THR A 108 25.46 10.18 -35.72
N HIS A 109 24.35 10.92 -35.78
CA HIS A 109 24.24 12.31 -35.27
C HIS A 109 23.04 12.42 -34.29
N MET A 110 23.02 11.55 -33.29
CA MET A 110 22.01 11.63 -32.24
C MET A 110 22.24 12.85 -31.36
N GLU A 111 21.19 13.58 -31.06
CA GLU A 111 21.27 14.75 -30.19
C GLU A 111 21.44 14.35 -28.73
N PRO A 112 22.48 14.91 -28.04
CA PRO A 112 22.70 14.62 -26.62
C PRO A 112 21.54 15.09 -25.74
N ARG A 113 21.31 14.36 -24.65
CA ARG A 113 20.33 14.66 -23.61
C ARG A 113 20.76 14.09 -22.27
N ILE A 114 20.07 14.46 -21.19
CA ILE A 114 20.40 14.03 -19.82
C ILE A 114 20.17 12.54 -19.65
N SER A 115 19.02 12.04 -20.15
CA SER A 115 18.70 10.62 -20.09
C SER A 115 19.62 9.79 -20.98
N GLY A 116 20.09 8.65 -20.49
CA GLY A 116 20.78 7.64 -21.30
C GLY A 116 19.88 6.93 -22.32
N THR A 117 18.57 7.20 -22.31
CA THR A 117 17.58 6.69 -23.26
C THR A 117 16.98 7.84 -24.07
N ALA A 118 16.60 7.56 -25.34
CA ALA A 118 16.02 8.58 -26.22
C ALA A 118 14.61 9.00 -25.81
N GLU A 119 13.89 8.11 -25.15
CA GLU A 119 12.49 8.27 -24.77
C GLU A 119 12.30 7.82 -23.31
N ILE A 120 11.22 8.28 -22.68
CA ILE A 120 10.80 7.73 -21.39
C ILE A 120 10.25 6.33 -21.65
N PRO A 121 10.79 5.28 -21.02
CA PRO A 121 10.30 3.93 -21.21
C PRO A 121 8.80 3.80 -20.89
N PRO A 122 8.04 3.05 -21.71
CA PRO A 122 6.59 2.87 -21.47
C PRO A 122 6.24 2.35 -20.07
N LEU A 123 7.09 1.49 -19.50
CA LEU A 123 6.92 1.00 -18.12
C LEU A 123 7.02 2.13 -17.10
N ALA A 124 7.96 3.06 -17.25
CA ALA A 124 8.11 4.19 -16.34
C ALA A 124 6.87 5.10 -16.38
N ILE A 125 6.34 5.40 -17.56
CA ILE A 125 5.08 6.14 -17.71
C ILE A 125 3.92 5.36 -17.10
N GLY A 126 3.85 4.06 -17.37
CA GLY A 126 2.81 3.17 -16.86
C GLY A 126 2.76 3.15 -15.33
N HIS A 127 3.88 2.93 -14.66
CA HIS A 127 3.97 2.92 -13.20
C HIS A 127 3.61 4.28 -12.57
N PHE A 128 4.02 5.37 -13.20
CA PHE A 128 3.66 6.72 -12.79
C PHE A 128 2.13 6.94 -12.85
N LEU A 129 1.50 6.64 -14.00
CA LEU A 129 0.07 6.79 -14.20
C LEU A 129 -0.76 5.86 -13.32
N LEU A 130 -0.30 4.63 -13.09
CA LEU A 130 -0.93 3.70 -12.15
C LEU A 130 -0.94 4.26 -10.73
N THR A 131 0.21 4.74 -10.26
CA THR A 131 0.33 5.32 -8.91
C THR A 131 -0.59 6.52 -8.75
N LEU A 132 -0.60 7.42 -9.74
CA LEU A 132 -1.45 8.60 -9.77
C LEU A 132 -2.94 8.24 -9.69
N THR A 133 -3.40 7.39 -10.59
CA THR A 133 -4.83 7.05 -10.70
C THR A 133 -5.30 6.15 -9.56
N ALA A 134 -4.49 5.20 -9.11
CA ALA A 134 -4.80 4.34 -7.98
C ALA A 134 -4.94 5.14 -6.67
N PHE A 135 -3.99 6.05 -6.40
CA PHE A 135 -4.06 6.91 -5.22
C PHE A 135 -5.32 7.79 -5.25
N LEU A 136 -5.57 8.51 -6.35
CA LEU A 136 -6.73 9.41 -6.48
C LEU A 136 -8.05 8.65 -6.39
N SER A 137 -8.18 7.51 -7.07
CA SER A 137 -9.37 6.67 -7.01
C SER A 137 -9.64 6.19 -5.58
N GLY A 138 -8.61 5.70 -4.87
CA GLY A 138 -8.69 5.34 -3.45
C GLY A 138 -9.05 6.53 -2.56
N PHE A 139 -8.46 7.70 -2.81
CA PHE A 139 -8.71 8.92 -2.04
C PHE A 139 -10.17 9.38 -2.14
N PHE A 140 -10.72 9.46 -3.36
CA PHE A 140 -12.13 9.83 -3.55
C PHE A 140 -13.08 8.80 -2.89
N ALA A 141 -12.80 7.51 -3.03
CA ALA A 141 -13.58 6.48 -2.35
C ALA A 141 -13.52 6.59 -0.82
N GLY A 142 -12.37 6.96 -0.27
CA GLY A 142 -12.10 7.09 1.16
C GLY A 142 -12.82 8.23 1.87
N THR A 143 -13.47 9.13 1.14
CA THR A 143 -14.30 10.21 1.73
C THR A 143 -15.54 9.69 2.46
N SER A 144 -15.99 8.48 2.15
CA SER A 144 -17.11 7.79 2.80
C SER A 144 -16.63 6.65 3.69
N ARG A 145 -17.05 6.63 4.95
CA ARG A 145 -16.71 5.57 5.90
C ARG A 145 -17.15 4.18 5.43
N ARG A 146 -18.35 4.07 4.87
CA ARG A 146 -18.86 2.80 4.31
C ARG A 146 -17.96 2.28 3.20
N SER A 147 -17.44 3.18 2.37
CA SER A 147 -16.50 2.81 1.29
C SER A 147 -15.15 2.36 1.86
N VAL A 148 -14.62 3.05 2.88
CA VAL A 148 -13.39 2.64 3.59
C VAL A 148 -13.52 1.20 4.11
N ASP A 149 -14.61 0.92 4.83
CA ASP A 149 -14.85 -0.41 5.40
C ASP A 149 -15.00 -1.49 4.31
N ARG A 150 -15.58 -1.16 3.15
CA ARG A 150 -15.70 -2.08 2.00
C ARG A 150 -14.35 -2.32 1.32
N ILE A 151 -13.57 -1.27 1.05
CA ILE A 151 -12.24 -1.38 0.40
C ILE A 151 -11.31 -2.23 1.27
N ILE A 152 -11.22 -1.95 2.57
CA ILE A 152 -10.36 -2.72 3.47
C ILE A 152 -10.87 -4.17 3.60
N SER A 153 -12.18 -4.38 3.64
CA SER A 153 -12.74 -5.73 3.68
C SER A 153 -12.44 -6.50 2.39
N ALA A 154 -12.56 -5.86 1.24
CA ALA A 154 -12.19 -6.46 -0.04
C ALA A 154 -10.69 -6.79 -0.09
N ALA A 155 -9.82 -5.86 0.35
CA ALA A 155 -8.37 -6.08 0.39
C ALA A 155 -8.01 -7.31 1.25
N ARG A 156 -8.50 -7.36 2.52
CA ARG A 156 -8.15 -8.48 3.42
C ARG A 156 -8.70 -9.82 2.93
N ILE A 157 -9.92 -9.85 2.34
CA ILE A 157 -10.51 -11.08 1.80
C ILE A 157 -9.74 -11.51 0.54
N ALA A 158 -9.43 -10.59 -0.36
CA ALA A 158 -8.65 -10.90 -1.55
C ALA A 158 -7.27 -11.48 -1.18
N ILE A 159 -6.55 -10.85 -0.25
CA ILE A 159 -5.23 -11.35 0.17
C ILE A 159 -5.36 -12.74 0.81
N LEU A 160 -6.41 -13.01 1.59
CA LEU A 160 -6.66 -14.35 2.13
C LEU A 160 -6.90 -15.38 1.00
N VAL A 161 -7.69 -15.04 0.00
CA VAL A 161 -7.92 -15.92 -1.17
C VAL A 161 -6.61 -16.20 -1.91
N TYR A 162 -5.78 -15.17 -2.13
CA TYR A 162 -4.46 -15.34 -2.73
C TYR A 162 -3.50 -16.16 -1.85
N ALA A 163 -3.58 -16.04 -0.53
CA ALA A 163 -2.80 -16.86 0.40
C ALA A 163 -3.21 -18.33 0.30
N LEU A 164 -4.51 -18.62 0.33
CA LEU A 164 -5.04 -19.98 0.16
C LEU A 164 -4.63 -20.57 -1.20
N TYR A 165 -4.78 -19.79 -2.28
CA TYR A 165 -4.31 -20.20 -3.60
C TYR A 165 -2.80 -20.50 -3.60
N GLY A 166 -1.99 -19.60 -3.02
CA GLY A 166 -0.54 -19.77 -2.97
C GLY A 166 -0.11 -21.00 -2.19
N LEU A 167 -0.79 -21.31 -1.08
CA LEU A 167 -0.56 -22.53 -0.30
C LEU A 167 -0.94 -23.78 -1.09
N ALA A 168 -2.10 -23.80 -1.73
CA ALA A 168 -2.53 -24.89 -2.58
C ALA A 168 -1.59 -25.09 -3.77
N ALA A 169 -1.19 -24.02 -4.45
CA ALA A 169 -0.26 -24.07 -5.58
C ALA A 169 1.12 -24.60 -5.15
N LEU A 170 1.63 -24.18 -3.99
CA LEU A 170 2.90 -24.69 -3.49
C LEU A 170 2.84 -26.20 -3.18
N ALA A 171 1.71 -26.69 -2.66
CA ALA A 171 1.52 -28.10 -2.33
C ALA A 171 1.29 -28.98 -3.58
N MET A 172 0.52 -28.51 -4.55
CA MET A 172 0.05 -29.33 -5.67
C MET A 172 0.88 -29.13 -6.96
N THR A 173 1.34 -27.89 -7.20
CA THR A 173 2.04 -27.50 -8.43
C THR A 173 3.23 -26.57 -8.14
N PRO A 174 4.23 -27.00 -7.32
CA PRO A 174 5.28 -26.11 -6.80
C PRO A 174 6.14 -25.43 -7.87
N ASN A 175 6.20 -26.04 -9.06
CA ASN A 175 6.97 -25.56 -10.20
C ASN A 175 6.17 -24.68 -11.19
N LEU A 176 4.88 -24.44 -10.90
CA LEU A 176 4.04 -23.56 -11.72
C LEU A 176 3.75 -22.25 -10.99
N LEU A 177 3.67 -21.20 -11.75
CA LEU A 177 3.14 -19.89 -11.39
C LEU A 177 1.90 -19.66 -12.25
N LEU A 178 0.71 -19.77 -11.66
CA LEU A 178 -0.54 -19.87 -12.44
C LEU A 178 -0.44 -21.04 -13.43
N TRP A 179 -0.45 -20.75 -14.73
CA TRP A 179 -0.37 -21.72 -15.82
C TRP A 179 1.02 -21.79 -16.50
N ALA A 180 2.00 -20.99 -16.03
CA ALA A 180 3.34 -20.93 -16.60
C ALA A 180 4.37 -21.60 -15.67
N PRO A 181 5.44 -22.21 -16.22
CA PRO A 181 6.56 -22.73 -15.43
C PRO A 181 7.24 -21.61 -14.64
N LYS A 182 7.58 -21.88 -13.36
CA LYS A 182 8.40 -20.97 -12.56
C LYS A 182 9.82 -20.89 -13.10
N VAL A 183 10.25 -19.70 -13.44
CA VAL A 183 11.63 -19.42 -13.87
C VAL A 183 12.55 -19.16 -12.66
N ALA A 184 12.00 -18.66 -11.54
CA ALA A 184 12.75 -18.37 -10.31
C ALA A 184 11.97 -18.81 -9.06
N TYR A 185 12.65 -18.82 -7.91
CA TYR A 185 12.06 -19.06 -6.57
C TYR A 185 11.31 -20.40 -6.45
N ARG A 186 11.83 -21.46 -7.12
CA ARG A 186 11.31 -22.82 -6.97
C ARG A 186 11.39 -23.24 -5.49
N GLY A 187 10.34 -23.88 -4.97
CA GLY A 187 10.24 -24.25 -3.55
C GLY A 187 9.84 -23.12 -2.59
N SER A 188 9.64 -21.90 -3.06
CA SER A 188 9.10 -20.79 -2.26
C SER A 188 7.67 -20.47 -2.68
N LEU A 189 6.84 -20.04 -1.73
CA LEU A 189 5.50 -19.55 -2.03
C LEU A 189 5.58 -18.16 -2.67
N THR A 190 5.06 -18.04 -3.88
CA THR A 190 5.01 -16.78 -4.62
C THR A 190 3.59 -16.30 -4.88
N GLY A 191 2.58 -17.15 -4.61
CA GLY A 191 1.18 -16.85 -4.98
C GLY A 191 1.07 -16.61 -6.48
N THR A 192 0.57 -15.46 -6.86
CA THR A 192 0.46 -15.02 -8.26
C THR A 192 1.60 -14.09 -8.70
N PHE A 193 2.57 -13.81 -7.83
CA PHE A 193 3.69 -12.94 -8.13
C PHE A 193 4.89 -13.72 -8.65
N VAL A 194 5.65 -13.11 -9.57
CA VAL A 194 6.92 -13.67 -10.04
C VAL A 194 7.96 -13.63 -8.91
N ASN A 195 8.00 -12.53 -8.15
CA ASN A 195 8.96 -12.31 -7.08
C ASN A 195 8.40 -12.74 -5.70
N LYS A 196 9.16 -13.60 -4.99
CA LYS A 196 8.81 -14.06 -3.64
C LYS A 196 8.79 -12.94 -2.60
N ASN A 197 9.60 -11.88 -2.77
CA ASN A 197 9.66 -10.77 -1.82
C ASN A 197 8.41 -9.90 -1.93
N THR A 198 7.93 -9.67 -3.16
CA THR A 198 6.64 -8.99 -3.40
C THR A 198 5.48 -9.79 -2.82
N ALA A 199 5.49 -11.12 -3.00
CA ALA A 199 4.50 -12.01 -2.38
C ALA A 199 4.53 -11.90 -0.85
N ALA A 200 5.73 -11.84 -0.26
CA ALA A 200 5.90 -11.70 1.19
C ALA A 200 5.31 -10.37 1.70
N ALA A 201 5.61 -9.25 1.04
CA ALA A 201 5.01 -7.96 1.38
C ALA A 201 3.48 -8.00 1.27
N PHE A 202 2.94 -8.64 0.23
CA PHE A 202 1.51 -8.78 0.00
C PHE A 202 0.82 -9.62 1.08
N PHE A 203 1.35 -10.79 1.43
CA PHE A 203 0.79 -11.62 2.51
C PHE A 203 1.00 -11.00 3.88
N GLY A 204 2.09 -10.25 4.07
CA GLY A 204 2.33 -9.43 5.25
C GLY A 204 1.24 -8.36 5.45
N CYS A 205 0.81 -7.68 4.38
CA CYS A 205 -0.34 -6.78 4.43
C CYS A 205 -1.60 -7.53 4.91
N GLY A 206 -1.87 -8.73 4.39
CA GLY A 206 -2.98 -9.56 4.83
C GLY A 206 -2.90 -9.93 6.31
N ALA A 207 -1.73 -10.34 6.76
CA ALA A 207 -1.48 -10.66 8.18
C ALA A 207 -1.77 -9.45 9.09
N ILE A 208 -1.30 -8.25 8.72
CA ILE A 208 -1.58 -7.01 9.48
C ILE A 208 -3.07 -6.69 9.50
N LEU A 209 -3.73 -6.70 8.32
CA LEU A 209 -5.14 -6.38 8.20
C LEU A 209 -5.98 -7.34 9.06
N TRP A 210 -5.80 -8.65 8.92
CA TRP A 210 -6.55 -9.64 9.69
C TRP A 210 -6.22 -9.61 11.18
N SER A 211 -4.96 -9.41 11.56
CA SER A 211 -4.56 -9.28 12.98
C SER A 211 -5.26 -8.12 13.67
N CYS A 212 -5.37 -6.95 13.04
CA CYS A 212 -6.07 -5.80 13.61
C CYS A 212 -7.56 -6.11 13.84
N TRP A 213 -8.22 -6.84 12.93
CA TRP A 213 -9.62 -7.24 13.09
C TRP A 213 -9.80 -8.36 14.12
N THR A 214 -8.90 -9.32 14.18
CA THR A 214 -8.86 -10.37 15.22
C THR A 214 -8.68 -9.76 16.59
N TYR A 215 -7.71 -8.85 16.74
CA TYR A 215 -7.46 -8.13 17.98
C TYR A 215 -8.66 -7.31 18.43
N SER A 216 -9.34 -6.59 17.53
CA SER A 216 -10.56 -5.85 17.83
C SER A 216 -11.69 -6.76 18.33
N ALA A 217 -11.82 -7.98 17.79
CA ALA A 217 -12.78 -8.97 18.25
C ALA A 217 -12.44 -9.48 19.66
N LEU A 218 -11.17 -9.79 19.92
CA LEU A 218 -10.69 -10.20 21.25
C LEU A 218 -11.01 -9.14 22.32
N GLN A 219 -10.83 -7.86 21.99
CA GLN A 219 -11.15 -6.77 22.93
C GLN A 219 -12.65 -6.68 23.28
N SER A 220 -13.53 -7.07 22.37
CA SER A 220 -14.97 -7.09 22.65
C SER A 220 -15.38 -8.20 23.62
N ILE A 221 -14.54 -9.23 23.72
CA ILE A 221 -14.77 -10.44 24.54
C ILE A 221 -14.13 -10.31 25.93
N GLU A 222 -13.17 -9.42 26.14
CA GLU A 222 -12.39 -9.28 27.41
C GLU A 222 -13.26 -9.05 28.64
N LYS A 223 -14.55 -8.72 28.49
CA LYS A 223 -15.54 -8.63 29.56
C LYS A 223 -16.18 -9.96 29.95
N SER A 224 -16.00 -11.02 29.15
CA SER A 224 -16.50 -12.36 29.38
C SER A 224 -15.34 -13.33 29.47
N SER A 225 -15.37 -14.35 30.33
CA SER A 225 -14.32 -15.36 30.32
C SER A 225 -14.33 -16.12 28.99
N LEU A 226 -13.16 -16.46 28.45
CA LEU A 226 -13.03 -17.24 27.20
C LEU A 226 -13.83 -18.56 27.28
N ARG A 227 -13.89 -19.16 28.45
CA ARG A 227 -14.67 -20.37 28.74
C ARG A 227 -16.17 -20.11 28.65
N ALA A 228 -16.66 -18.96 29.19
CA ALA A 228 -18.06 -18.57 29.06
C ALA A 228 -18.45 -18.25 27.61
N LEU A 229 -17.51 -17.76 26.79
CA LEU A 229 -17.70 -17.51 25.38
C LEU A 229 -17.93 -18.81 24.58
N LEU A 230 -17.12 -19.84 24.87
CA LEU A 230 -17.14 -21.11 24.14
C LEU A 230 -18.32 -22.01 24.59
N LEU A 231 -18.77 -21.88 25.84
CA LEU A 231 -19.80 -22.76 26.41
C LEU A 231 -21.21 -22.17 26.38
N ASN A 232 -21.36 -20.87 26.09
CA ASN A 232 -22.67 -20.23 26.05
C ASN A 232 -23.20 -20.13 24.61
N PRO A 233 -24.31 -20.80 24.27
CA PRO A 233 -24.91 -20.78 22.93
C PRO A 233 -25.23 -19.36 22.41
N PHE A 234 -25.52 -18.40 23.29
CA PHE A 234 -25.75 -17.00 22.91
C PHE A 234 -24.49 -16.28 22.38
N ASN A 235 -23.31 -16.84 22.60
CA ASN A 235 -22.04 -16.27 22.15
C ASN A 235 -21.46 -17.00 20.94
N GLU A 236 -22.14 -17.99 20.39
CA GLU A 236 -21.65 -18.83 19.28
C GLU A 236 -21.21 -18.02 18.05
N GLN A 237 -22.01 -17.04 17.62
CA GLN A 237 -21.68 -16.18 16.47
C GLN A 237 -20.39 -15.36 16.71
N VAL A 238 -20.17 -14.91 17.95
CA VAL A 238 -18.97 -14.16 18.32
C VAL A 238 -17.75 -15.08 18.31
N ALA A 239 -17.91 -16.31 18.84
CA ALA A 239 -16.86 -17.33 18.84
C ALA A 239 -16.47 -17.75 17.40
N ILE A 240 -17.45 -18.05 16.55
CA ILE A 240 -17.24 -18.38 15.13
C ILE A 240 -16.52 -17.22 14.41
N SER A 241 -16.98 -15.99 14.60
CA SER A 241 -16.35 -14.81 14.00
C SER A 241 -14.89 -14.64 14.44
N LEU A 242 -14.57 -14.90 15.71
CA LEU A 242 -13.20 -14.86 16.21
C LEU A 242 -12.34 -15.96 15.59
N ILE A 243 -12.83 -17.21 15.57
CA ILE A 243 -12.12 -18.35 14.99
C ILE A 243 -11.81 -18.06 13.51
N LEU A 244 -12.79 -17.62 12.72
CA LEU A 244 -12.60 -17.31 11.31
C LEU A 244 -11.54 -16.22 11.09
N ARG A 245 -11.54 -15.14 11.90
CA ARG A 245 -10.55 -14.07 11.80
C ARG A 245 -9.15 -14.54 12.21
N ALA A 246 -9.06 -15.31 13.29
CA ALA A 246 -7.79 -15.88 13.75
C ALA A 246 -7.22 -16.87 12.71
N SER A 247 -8.06 -17.73 12.14
CA SER A 247 -7.64 -18.64 11.06
C SER A 247 -7.17 -17.88 9.82
N ALA A 248 -7.85 -16.81 9.42
CA ALA A 248 -7.41 -15.95 8.30
C ALA A 248 -6.06 -15.28 8.61
N THR A 249 -5.85 -14.80 9.84
CA THR A 249 -4.57 -14.25 10.29
C THR A 249 -3.46 -15.30 10.18
N LEU A 250 -3.67 -16.51 10.71
CA LEU A 250 -2.71 -17.60 10.68
C LEU A 250 -2.41 -18.05 9.25
N THR A 251 -3.41 -18.12 8.38
CA THR A 251 -3.23 -18.44 6.95
C THR A 251 -2.32 -17.43 6.26
N CYS A 252 -2.54 -16.12 6.46
CA CYS A 252 -1.68 -15.09 5.87
C CYS A 252 -0.26 -15.11 6.45
N LEU A 253 -0.11 -15.34 7.76
CA LEU A 253 1.20 -15.50 8.41
C LEU A 253 1.93 -16.73 7.88
N PHE A 254 1.25 -17.85 7.73
CA PHE A 254 1.84 -19.07 7.20
C PHE A 254 2.26 -18.92 5.73
N ALA A 255 1.42 -18.27 4.92
CA ALA A 255 1.79 -17.94 3.55
C ALA A 255 3.03 -17.02 3.50
N LEU A 256 3.09 -15.99 4.35
CA LEU A 256 4.25 -15.10 4.48
C LEU A 256 5.53 -15.88 4.82
N LEU A 257 5.47 -16.78 5.80
CA LEU A 257 6.62 -17.61 6.22
C LEU A 257 7.13 -18.48 5.06
N LEU A 258 6.25 -19.12 4.31
CA LEU A 258 6.61 -20.00 3.19
C LEU A 258 7.14 -19.25 1.95
N THR A 259 7.06 -17.91 1.90
CA THR A 259 7.75 -17.13 0.86
C THR A 259 9.27 -17.20 0.99
N ASN A 260 9.79 -17.56 2.15
CA ASN A 260 11.23 -17.54 2.44
C ASN A 260 11.88 -16.16 2.19
N SER A 261 11.16 -15.05 2.43
CA SER A 261 11.66 -13.67 2.29
C SER A 261 12.00 -13.07 3.65
N ARG A 262 13.30 -12.91 3.94
CA ARG A 262 13.79 -12.28 5.18
C ARG A 262 13.29 -10.84 5.30
N GLY A 263 13.48 -10.05 4.24
CA GLY A 263 13.07 -8.65 4.21
C GLY A 263 11.55 -8.47 4.38
N GLY A 264 10.74 -9.29 3.68
CA GLY A 264 9.30 -9.27 3.82
C GLY A 264 8.83 -9.63 5.23
N LEU A 265 9.46 -10.61 5.87
CA LEU A 265 9.11 -11.04 7.21
C LEU A 265 9.45 -9.95 8.27
N ILE A 266 10.65 -9.35 8.20
CA ILE A 266 11.07 -8.28 9.10
C ILE A 266 10.16 -7.06 8.94
N SER A 267 9.94 -6.59 7.71
CA SER A 267 9.10 -5.42 7.44
C SER A 267 7.65 -5.65 7.88
N SER A 268 7.10 -6.87 7.67
CA SER A 268 5.76 -7.26 8.12
C SER A 268 5.65 -7.27 9.64
N SER A 269 6.67 -7.78 10.32
CA SER A 269 6.72 -7.83 11.79
C SER A 269 6.71 -6.42 12.38
N VAL A 270 7.54 -5.51 11.84
CA VAL A 270 7.57 -4.10 12.29
C VAL A 270 6.23 -3.43 12.00
N GLY A 271 5.66 -3.61 10.81
CA GLY A 271 4.34 -3.06 10.47
C GLY A 271 3.24 -3.55 11.39
N LEU A 272 3.24 -4.86 11.73
CA LEU A 272 2.29 -5.45 12.68
C LEU A 272 2.46 -4.88 14.09
N LEU A 273 3.69 -4.78 14.58
CA LEU A 273 3.99 -4.20 15.90
C LEU A 273 3.52 -2.74 15.99
N VAL A 274 3.76 -1.94 14.96
CA VAL A 274 3.29 -0.54 14.91
C VAL A 274 1.76 -0.49 14.90
N ALA A 275 1.08 -1.32 14.09
CA ALA A 275 -0.38 -1.36 14.03
C ALA A 275 -0.99 -1.70 15.41
N LEU A 276 -0.49 -2.75 16.06
CA LEU A 276 -0.94 -3.18 17.38
C LEU A 276 -0.64 -2.11 18.45
N SER A 277 0.51 -1.45 18.39
CA SER A 277 0.86 -0.35 19.30
C SER A 277 -0.10 0.83 19.15
N VAL A 278 -0.49 1.20 17.93
CA VAL A 278 -1.50 2.24 17.67
C VAL A 278 -2.87 1.84 18.22
N LEU A 279 -3.24 0.56 18.16
CA LEU A 279 -4.50 0.06 18.75
C LEU A 279 -4.50 0.14 20.26
N GLU A 280 -3.39 -0.19 20.90
CA GLU A 280 -3.26 -0.27 22.37
C GLU A 280 -2.94 1.06 23.07
N ILE A 281 -2.54 2.10 22.36
CA ILE A 281 -1.97 3.31 22.95
C ILE A 281 -2.82 3.95 24.07
N LYS A 282 -4.13 3.84 24.01
CA LYS A 282 -5.03 4.34 25.07
C LYS A 282 -5.11 3.42 26.29
N ARG A 283 -4.68 2.15 26.16
CA ARG A 283 -4.63 1.15 27.23
C ARG A 283 -3.22 0.97 27.81
N PHE A 284 -2.23 1.68 27.28
CA PHE A 284 -0.81 1.59 27.64
C PHE A 284 -0.50 1.76 29.16
N ARG A 285 -1.46 2.16 29.95
CA ARG A 285 -1.36 2.12 31.43
C ARG A 285 -1.44 0.69 32.02
N ARG A 286 -1.81 -0.34 31.24
CA ARG A 286 -1.84 -1.73 31.69
C ARG A 286 -0.64 -2.49 31.12
N ARG A 287 0.28 -2.93 31.99
CA ARG A 287 1.50 -3.70 31.69
C ARG A 287 1.26 -4.94 30.78
N ILE A 288 0.03 -5.49 30.80
CA ILE A 288 -0.39 -6.66 30.03
C ILE A 288 -0.39 -6.40 28.51
N GLY A 289 -0.81 -5.23 28.04
CA GLY A 289 -0.81 -4.91 26.59
C GLY A 289 0.61 -4.87 26.00
N TYR A 290 1.57 -4.34 26.74
CA TYR A 290 2.99 -4.36 26.36
C TYR A 290 3.54 -5.77 26.31
N ALA A 291 3.22 -6.59 27.32
CA ALA A 291 3.69 -7.98 27.36
C ALA A 291 3.20 -8.78 26.15
N ILE A 292 1.93 -8.59 25.73
CA ILE A 292 1.37 -9.25 24.56
C ILE A 292 2.07 -8.79 23.27
N VAL A 293 2.24 -7.47 23.06
CA VAL A 293 2.91 -6.94 21.86
C VAL A 293 4.37 -7.38 21.81
N LEU A 294 5.09 -7.32 22.95
CA LEU A 294 6.48 -7.79 23.04
C LEU A 294 6.59 -9.30 22.85
N SER A 295 5.65 -10.09 23.40
CA SER A 295 5.64 -11.54 23.21
C SER A 295 5.39 -11.96 21.78
N ILE A 296 4.44 -11.29 21.09
CA ILE A 296 4.20 -11.51 19.66
C ILE A 296 5.44 -11.11 18.85
N GLY A 297 6.05 -9.97 19.16
CA GLY A 297 7.29 -9.51 18.52
C GLY A 297 8.45 -10.50 18.73
N ALA A 298 8.62 -11.00 19.95
CA ALA A 298 9.64 -11.98 20.29
C ALA A 298 9.39 -13.33 19.60
N LEU A 299 8.14 -13.81 19.53
CA LEU A 299 7.77 -15.03 18.82
C LEU A 299 8.03 -14.92 17.32
N ILE A 300 7.71 -13.76 16.72
CA ILE A 300 8.00 -13.50 15.31
C ILE A 300 9.51 -13.45 15.09
N ALA A 301 10.25 -12.74 15.95
CA ALA A 301 11.72 -12.69 15.87
C ALA A 301 12.35 -14.06 16.03
N LEU A 302 11.86 -14.88 16.96
CA LEU A 302 12.32 -16.27 17.16
C LEU A 302 11.98 -17.13 15.94
N ALA A 303 10.78 -17.04 15.38
CA ALA A 303 10.40 -17.76 14.18
C ALA A 303 11.29 -17.37 12.98
N VAL A 304 11.55 -16.07 12.79
CA VAL A 304 12.51 -15.57 11.80
C VAL A 304 13.88 -16.17 12.02
N TRP A 305 14.37 -16.15 13.26
CA TRP A 305 15.69 -16.66 13.62
C TRP A 305 15.83 -18.15 13.37
N LEU A 306 14.85 -18.96 13.83
CA LEU A 306 14.85 -20.42 13.63
C LEU A 306 14.79 -20.82 12.16
N MET A 307 13.97 -20.13 11.35
CA MET A 307 13.86 -20.39 9.90
C MET A 307 15.12 -19.99 9.12
N GLN A 308 15.91 -19.07 9.65
CA GLN A 308 17.10 -18.55 8.97
C GLN A 308 18.40 -19.25 9.40
N MET A 309 18.41 -20.00 10.51
CA MET A 309 19.65 -20.61 11.02
C MET A 309 20.38 -21.46 9.99
N GLY A 310 19.67 -22.29 9.21
CA GLY A 310 20.26 -23.12 8.17
C GLY A 310 20.82 -22.31 6.98
N ARG A 311 20.22 -21.17 6.66
CA ARG A 311 20.64 -20.31 5.54
C ARG A 311 21.71 -19.30 5.92
N ILE A 312 21.69 -18.80 7.15
CA ILE A 312 22.76 -17.92 7.68
C ILE A 312 24.11 -18.64 7.64
N ALA A 313 24.10 -19.97 7.89
CA ALA A 313 25.30 -20.78 7.83
C ALA A 313 25.84 -20.98 6.39
N SER A 314 24.98 -20.95 5.36
CA SER A 314 25.34 -21.21 3.96
C SER A 314 25.45 -19.96 3.07
N GLU A 315 24.67 -18.91 3.35
CA GLU A 315 24.53 -17.71 2.49
C GLU A 315 24.99 -16.41 3.19
N GLY A 316 25.40 -16.48 4.49
CA GLY A 316 25.71 -15.29 5.29
C GLY A 316 24.47 -14.53 5.78
N VAL A 317 24.68 -13.57 6.69
CA VAL A 317 23.62 -12.72 7.26
C VAL A 317 23.17 -11.64 6.25
N ILE A 318 24.07 -11.26 5.36
CA ILE A 318 23.94 -10.14 4.42
C ILE A 318 24.02 -10.68 2.99
N ASP A 319 23.18 -10.18 2.13
CA ASP A 319 23.25 -10.43 0.69
C ASP A 319 24.34 -9.50 0.08
N ASP A 320 25.57 -10.02 0.02
CA ASP A 320 26.72 -9.25 -0.44
C ASP A 320 26.53 -8.67 -1.84
N GLY A 321 25.81 -9.36 -2.72
CA GLY A 321 25.51 -8.87 -4.05
C GLY A 321 24.64 -7.60 -4.03
N ARG A 322 23.67 -7.50 -3.13
CA ARG A 322 22.84 -6.28 -3.01
C ARG A 322 23.62 -5.10 -2.49
N TRP A 323 24.50 -5.31 -1.51
CA TRP A 323 25.31 -4.22 -0.98
C TRP A 323 26.30 -3.67 -2.01
N GLN A 324 26.87 -4.53 -2.85
CA GLN A 324 27.69 -4.12 -3.98
C GLN A 324 26.89 -3.27 -4.95
N VAL A 325 25.67 -3.72 -5.32
CA VAL A 325 24.75 -2.95 -6.20
C VAL A 325 24.40 -1.60 -5.56
N TYR A 326 24.10 -1.54 -4.27
CA TYR A 326 23.81 -0.28 -3.58
C TYR A 326 25.00 0.67 -3.60
N GLY A 327 26.22 0.17 -3.46
CA GLY A 327 27.45 0.96 -3.59
C GLY A 327 27.59 1.57 -4.99
N LEU A 328 27.42 0.77 -6.04
CA LEU A 328 27.49 1.22 -7.44
C LEU A 328 26.38 2.24 -7.77
N VAL A 329 25.16 2.00 -7.27
CA VAL A 329 24.03 2.93 -7.45
C VAL A 329 24.29 4.25 -6.70
N ALA A 330 24.83 4.20 -5.47
CA ALA A 330 25.16 5.39 -4.71
C ALA A 330 26.25 6.23 -5.41
N GLU A 331 27.24 5.58 -6.03
CA GLU A 331 28.25 6.26 -6.85
C GLU A 331 27.63 6.92 -8.08
N ALA A 332 26.72 6.23 -8.78
CA ALA A 332 25.98 6.79 -9.92
C ALA A 332 25.13 8.01 -9.51
N ILE A 333 24.46 7.95 -8.35
CA ILE A 333 23.72 9.08 -7.76
C ILE A 333 24.68 10.25 -7.49
N GLY A 334 25.85 9.98 -6.90
CA GLY A 334 26.88 11.01 -6.64
C GLY A 334 27.36 11.74 -7.89
N ARG A 335 27.41 11.04 -9.04
CA ARG A 335 27.78 11.64 -10.35
C ARG A 335 26.66 12.52 -10.92
N ARG A 336 25.34 12.23 -10.62
CA ARG A 336 24.18 12.93 -11.17
C ARG A 336 23.09 13.18 -10.11
N PRO A 337 23.41 13.94 -9.04
CA PRO A 337 22.54 14.03 -7.87
C PRO A 337 21.22 14.80 -8.10
N TRP A 338 21.17 15.69 -9.09
CA TRP A 338 20.04 16.63 -9.23
C TRP A 338 18.91 16.13 -10.11
N LEU A 339 19.24 15.60 -11.28
CA LEU A 339 18.26 15.17 -12.28
C LEU A 339 18.33 13.67 -12.59
N GLY A 340 19.28 12.95 -12.03
CA GLY A 340 19.46 11.52 -12.27
C GLY A 340 19.89 11.17 -13.70
N THR A 341 19.64 9.92 -14.09
CA THR A 341 20.10 9.30 -15.35
C THR A 341 18.98 9.08 -16.37
N GLY A 342 17.76 9.36 -16.00
CA GLY A 342 16.56 9.17 -16.82
C GLY A 342 15.50 8.27 -16.15
N ALA A 343 14.24 8.66 -16.25
CA ALA A 343 13.13 7.87 -15.72
C ALA A 343 13.10 6.49 -16.37
N GLY A 344 13.10 5.40 -15.58
CA GLY A 344 13.09 4.02 -16.06
C GLY A 344 14.38 3.58 -16.73
N SER A 345 15.49 4.30 -16.52
CA SER A 345 16.77 4.00 -17.18
C SER A 345 17.62 2.95 -16.45
N PHE A 346 17.23 2.51 -15.26
CA PHE A 346 18.06 1.63 -14.42
C PHE A 346 18.48 0.35 -15.14
N GLU A 347 17.56 -0.35 -15.77
CA GLU A 347 17.81 -1.60 -16.50
C GLU A 347 18.89 -1.44 -17.58
N VAL A 348 18.87 -0.31 -18.29
CA VAL A 348 19.83 0.01 -19.36
C VAL A 348 21.15 0.54 -18.80
N LEU A 349 21.09 1.32 -17.71
CA LEU A 349 22.26 1.90 -17.05
C LEU A 349 23.11 0.86 -16.32
N PHE A 350 22.47 -0.04 -15.58
CA PHE A 350 23.14 -0.92 -14.63
C PHE A 350 24.22 -1.81 -15.26
N PRO A 351 24.07 -2.37 -16.49
CA PRO A 351 25.14 -3.10 -17.16
C PRO A 351 26.45 -2.30 -17.29
N SER A 352 26.36 -0.97 -17.45
CA SER A 352 27.53 -0.10 -17.56
C SER A 352 28.21 0.19 -16.24
N LEU A 353 27.52 -0.01 -15.11
CA LEU A 353 28.03 0.16 -13.75
C LEU A 353 28.61 -1.14 -13.20
N ARG A 354 28.32 -2.26 -13.80
CA ARG A 354 28.65 -3.60 -13.30
C ARG A 354 30.16 -3.82 -13.29
N THR A 355 30.68 -4.27 -12.15
CA THR A 355 32.08 -4.65 -11.99
C THR A 355 32.28 -6.14 -12.19
N ALA A 356 33.52 -6.57 -12.43
CA ALA A 356 33.84 -7.99 -12.62
C ALA A 356 33.56 -8.85 -11.38
N ASP A 357 33.54 -8.24 -10.20
CA ASP A 357 33.28 -8.91 -8.91
C ASP A 357 31.79 -9.24 -8.72
N LEU A 358 30.91 -8.57 -9.46
CA LEU A 358 29.48 -8.84 -9.40
C LEU A 358 29.16 -9.97 -10.38
N SER A 359 28.61 -11.08 -9.85
CA SER A 359 28.22 -12.27 -10.64
C SER A 359 27.49 -11.89 -11.93
N SER A 360 27.93 -12.45 -13.06
CA SER A 360 27.24 -12.32 -14.36
C SER A 360 25.93 -13.11 -14.46
N TRP A 361 25.67 -13.98 -13.50
CA TRP A 361 24.46 -14.81 -13.39
C TRP A 361 23.36 -14.04 -12.71
N GLY A 362 22.58 -13.32 -13.42
CA GLY A 362 21.42 -12.61 -12.90
C GLY A 362 21.17 -11.31 -13.65
N VAL A 363 19.94 -11.08 -13.94
CA VAL A 363 19.46 -9.84 -14.53
C VAL A 363 19.10 -8.92 -13.38
N TRP A 364 19.61 -7.70 -13.41
CA TRP A 364 19.31 -6.66 -12.43
C TRP A 364 18.44 -5.61 -13.09
N ASP A 365 17.15 -5.93 -13.24
CA ASP A 365 16.16 -5.01 -13.84
C ASP A 365 15.83 -3.84 -12.89
N TYR A 366 16.07 -4.02 -11.58
CA TYR A 366 15.77 -3.06 -10.51
C TYR A 366 16.93 -2.94 -9.52
N ALA A 367 17.06 -1.77 -8.88
CA ALA A 367 18.08 -1.51 -7.86
C ALA A 367 17.86 -2.29 -6.55
N HIS A 368 16.80 -3.10 -6.41
CA HIS A 368 16.38 -3.74 -5.17
C HIS A 368 16.19 -2.77 -3.98
N SER A 369 15.99 -1.50 -4.27
CA SER A 369 15.57 -0.45 -3.36
C SER A 369 14.83 0.61 -4.17
N THR A 370 13.54 0.75 -3.94
CA THR A 370 12.71 1.73 -4.67
C THR A 370 13.24 3.16 -4.50
N ILE A 371 13.76 3.50 -3.31
CA ILE A 371 14.27 4.86 -3.04
C ILE A 371 15.57 5.11 -3.77
N LEU A 372 16.51 4.15 -3.79
CA LEU A 372 17.75 4.27 -4.53
C LEU A 372 17.50 4.33 -6.03
N GLU A 373 16.54 3.57 -6.53
CA GLU A 373 16.16 3.59 -7.95
C GLU A 373 15.58 4.94 -8.35
N ILE A 374 14.64 5.50 -7.57
CA ILE A 374 14.14 6.85 -7.82
C ILE A 374 15.28 7.87 -7.74
N ALA A 375 16.23 7.72 -6.82
CA ALA A 375 17.32 8.65 -6.68
C ALA A 375 18.30 8.60 -7.86
N VAL A 376 18.64 7.41 -8.39
CA VAL A 376 19.53 7.29 -9.53
C VAL A 376 18.85 7.72 -10.82
N GLU A 377 17.57 7.43 -10.99
CA GLU A 377 16.81 7.77 -12.18
C GLU A 377 16.37 9.22 -12.25
N MET A 378 15.85 9.76 -11.12
CA MET A 378 15.16 11.06 -11.06
C MET A 378 15.93 12.12 -10.24
N GLY A 379 17.01 11.73 -9.60
CA GLY A 379 17.80 12.58 -8.71
C GLY A 379 17.26 12.66 -7.27
N LEU A 380 18.12 13.16 -6.38
CA LEU A 380 17.85 13.31 -4.95
C LEU A 380 16.65 14.22 -4.63
N PRO A 381 16.37 15.32 -5.37
CA PRO A 381 15.20 16.15 -5.08
C PRO A 381 13.89 15.40 -5.21
N VAL A 382 13.72 14.58 -6.25
CA VAL A 382 12.51 13.78 -6.46
C VAL A 382 12.44 12.67 -5.41
N ALA A 383 13.53 11.94 -5.18
CA ALA A 383 13.57 10.88 -4.16
C ALA A 383 13.28 11.42 -2.75
N GLY A 384 13.83 12.59 -2.41
CA GLY A 384 13.57 13.27 -1.15
C GLY A 384 12.09 13.68 -1.00
N MET A 385 11.49 14.24 -2.06
CA MET A 385 10.08 14.63 -2.04
C MET A 385 9.14 13.43 -1.88
N VAL A 386 9.40 12.32 -2.60
CA VAL A 386 8.64 11.07 -2.46
C VAL A 386 8.78 10.51 -1.05
N THR A 387 9.99 10.50 -0.49
CA THR A 387 10.24 10.05 0.88
C THR A 387 9.50 10.92 1.91
N LEU A 388 9.53 12.24 1.75
CA LEU A 388 8.80 13.16 2.62
C LEU A 388 7.28 12.95 2.53
N ALA A 389 6.75 12.71 1.32
CA ALA A 389 5.33 12.40 1.13
C ALA A 389 4.92 11.09 1.82
N ALA A 390 5.79 10.07 1.77
CA ALA A 390 5.59 8.80 2.47
C ALA A 390 5.58 8.99 4.00
N LEU A 391 6.54 9.70 4.56
CA LEU A 391 6.62 10.01 5.99
C LEU A 391 5.43 10.87 6.46
N ALA A 392 5.05 11.88 5.68
CA ALA A 392 3.88 12.71 5.95
C ALA A 392 2.58 11.89 5.94
N SER A 393 2.45 10.93 5.03
CA SER A 393 1.30 10.01 4.97
C SER A 393 1.19 9.18 6.24
N ILE A 394 2.28 8.56 6.69
CA ILE A 394 2.32 7.81 7.96
C ILE A 394 1.96 8.74 9.13
N PHE A 395 2.58 9.91 9.21
CA PHE A 395 2.33 10.87 10.28
C PHE A 395 0.85 11.26 10.40
N LEU A 396 0.21 11.61 9.27
CA LEU A 396 -1.21 11.99 9.24
C LEU A 396 -2.12 10.83 9.66
N LEU A 397 -1.85 9.62 9.17
CA LEU A 397 -2.58 8.42 9.52
C LEU A 397 -2.45 8.08 11.00
N VAL A 398 -1.22 8.09 11.56
CA VAL A 398 -0.95 7.85 12.98
C VAL A 398 -1.63 8.91 13.85
N ARG A 399 -1.40 10.20 13.54
CA ARG A 399 -2.03 11.31 14.26
C ARG A 399 -3.54 11.16 14.36
N ARG A 400 -4.19 10.75 13.28
CA ARG A 400 -5.64 10.54 13.26
C ARG A 400 -6.05 9.28 14.01
N ALA A 401 -5.34 8.17 13.83
CA ALA A 401 -5.60 6.92 14.53
C ALA A 401 -5.54 7.09 16.06
N LEU A 402 -4.56 7.85 16.57
CA LEU A 402 -4.42 8.15 17.98
C LEU A 402 -5.59 8.94 18.58
N LYS A 403 -6.21 9.83 17.79
CA LYS A 403 -7.37 10.63 18.19
C LYS A 403 -8.70 9.92 17.99
N ALA A 404 -8.75 8.86 17.17
CA ALA A 404 -9.96 8.15 16.82
C ALA A 404 -10.52 7.33 18.01
N ASP A 405 -11.82 7.13 18.02
CA ASP A 405 -12.47 6.11 18.84
C ASP A 405 -12.10 4.69 18.35
N GLN A 406 -12.39 3.66 19.13
CA GLN A 406 -11.97 2.30 18.83
C GLN A 406 -12.44 1.81 17.46
N ARG A 407 -13.70 2.07 17.08
CA ARG A 407 -14.28 1.64 15.81
C ARG A 407 -13.55 2.24 14.59
N HIS A 408 -13.12 3.50 14.70
CA HIS A 408 -12.41 4.21 13.65
C HIS A 408 -10.90 3.97 13.69
N ARG A 409 -10.35 3.59 14.85
CA ARG A 409 -8.92 3.34 15.01
C ARG A 409 -8.46 2.06 14.32
N VAL A 410 -9.26 0.98 14.36
CA VAL A 410 -8.88 -0.31 13.78
C VAL A 410 -8.46 -0.21 12.33
N PRO A 411 -9.29 0.32 11.39
CA PRO A 411 -8.88 0.45 10.00
C PRO A 411 -7.71 1.41 9.79
N LEU A 412 -7.62 2.50 10.53
CA LEU A 412 -6.49 3.43 10.43
C LEU A 412 -5.19 2.78 10.92
N ALA A 413 -5.23 2.06 12.04
CA ALA A 413 -4.07 1.33 12.55
C ALA A 413 -3.59 0.25 11.58
N ALA A 414 -4.53 -0.46 10.95
CA ALA A 414 -4.22 -1.45 9.93
C ALA A 414 -3.54 -0.82 8.70
N ILE A 415 -4.04 0.31 8.20
CA ILE A 415 -3.41 1.04 7.09
C ILE A 415 -2.03 1.59 7.50
N VAL A 416 -1.87 2.09 8.74
CA VAL A 416 -0.56 2.50 9.27
C VAL A 416 0.42 1.33 9.24
N GLY A 417 0.02 0.14 9.71
CA GLY A 417 0.87 -1.04 9.67
C GLY A 417 1.26 -1.45 8.26
N VAL A 418 0.30 -1.44 7.32
CA VAL A 418 0.55 -1.69 5.89
C VAL A 418 1.51 -0.64 5.32
N ALA A 419 1.35 0.64 5.63
CA ALA A 419 2.25 1.70 5.17
C ALA A 419 3.67 1.52 5.70
N VAL A 420 3.82 1.24 6.99
CA VAL A 420 5.14 0.99 7.62
C VAL A 420 5.81 -0.24 7.00
N LEU A 421 5.09 -1.36 6.85
CA LEU A 421 5.61 -2.53 6.15
C LEU A 421 6.13 -2.16 4.77
N THR A 422 5.28 -1.53 3.96
CA THR A 422 5.58 -1.25 2.54
C THR A 422 6.78 -0.33 2.40
N TYR A 423 6.83 0.76 3.15
CA TYR A 423 7.94 1.70 3.05
C TYR A 423 9.25 1.14 3.60
N LEU A 424 9.23 0.33 4.68
CA LEU A 424 10.43 -0.39 5.14
C LEU A 424 10.89 -1.42 4.10
N HIS A 425 9.96 -2.16 3.52
CA HIS A 425 10.28 -3.15 2.50
C HIS A 425 10.83 -2.50 1.23
N SER A 426 10.35 -1.31 0.86
CA SER A 426 10.82 -0.55 -0.31
C SER A 426 12.26 -0.02 -0.18
N LEU A 427 12.84 -0.02 1.04
CA LEU A 427 14.27 0.27 1.24
C LEU A 427 15.19 -0.86 0.77
N ILE A 428 14.67 -2.09 0.72
CA ILE A 428 15.45 -3.31 0.49
C ILE A 428 14.91 -4.19 -0.63
N ASP A 429 13.83 -3.76 -1.31
CA ASP A 429 13.23 -4.48 -2.44
C ASP A 429 12.41 -3.51 -3.32
N PHE A 430 11.99 -4.00 -4.50
CA PHE A 430 11.26 -3.26 -5.53
C PHE A 430 9.75 -3.58 -5.59
N SER A 431 9.14 -4.02 -4.51
CA SER A 431 7.72 -4.44 -4.51
C SER A 431 6.76 -3.33 -4.95
N LEU A 432 7.11 -2.03 -4.74
CA LEU A 432 6.33 -0.90 -5.23
C LEU A 432 6.40 -0.70 -6.75
N GLN A 433 7.35 -1.32 -7.44
CA GLN A 433 7.40 -1.35 -8.90
C GLN A 433 6.57 -2.48 -9.52
N ILE A 434 6.00 -3.37 -8.70
CA ILE A 434 5.13 -4.45 -9.17
C ILE A 434 3.67 -3.98 -9.08
N PRO A 435 2.96 -3.77 -10.21
CA PRO A 435 1.63 -3.17 -10.24
C PRO A 435 0.60 -3.89 -9.38
N GLY A 436 0.63 -5.23 -9.35
CA GLY A 436 -0.27 -6.04 -8.53
C GLY A 436 -0.12 -5.81 -7.02
N TYR A 437 1.00 -5.24 -6.57
CA TYR A 437 1.22 -4.80 -5.20
C TYR A 437 0.99 -3.29 -5.04
N ALA A 438 1.54 -2.49 -5.95
CA ALA A 438 1.52 -1.04 -5.88
C ALA A 438 0.10 -0.46 -5.96
N ILE A 439 -0.76 -1.01 -6.83
CA ILE A 439 -2.15 -0.57 -6.99
C ILE A 439 -2.96 -0.72 -5.70
N PRO A 440 -3.08 -1.93 -5.09
CA PRO A 440 -3.78 -2.10 -3.82
C PRO A 440 -3.22 -1.20 -2.72
N PHE A 441 -1.90 -1.06 -2.65
CA PHE A 441 -1.24 -0.20 -1.68
C PHE A 441 -1.61 1.28 -1.87
N ALA A 442 -1.51 1.82 -3.09
CA ALA A 442 -1.84 3.21 -3.39
C ALA A 442 -3.32 3.52 -3.10
N ILE A 443 -4.23 2.59 -3.45
CA ILE A 443 -5.66 2.70 -3.13
C ILE A 443 -5.87 2.75 -1.60
N LEU A 444 -5.22 1.88 -0.83
CA LEU A 444 -5.35 1.84 0.62
C LEU A 444 -4.82 3.12 1.28
N ILE A 445 -3.67 3.65 0.83
CA ILE A 445 -3.10 4.90 1.35
C ILE A 445 -4.00 6.08 1.01
N GLY A 446 -4.45 6.21 -0.24
CA GLY A 446 -5.38 7.26 -0.65
C GLY A 446 -6.67 7.24 0.17
N CYS A 447 -7.27 6.05 0.31
CA CYS A 447 -8.46 5.80 1.10
C CYS A 447 -8.26 6.17 2.58
N GLY A 448 -7.15 5.75 3.17
CA GLY A 448 -6.80 6.05 4.56
C GLY A 448 -6.59 7.53 4.83
N LEU A 449 -5.90 8.25 3.94
CA LEU A 449 -5.66 9.68 4.06
C LEU A 449 -6.96 10.49 3.94
N ALA A 450 -7.85 10.13 3.03
CA ALA A 450 -9.16 10.76 2.91
C ALA A 450 -10.00 10.56 4.18
N ASP A 451 -10.04 9.35 4.75
CA ASP A 451 -10.71 9.05 6.02
C ASP A 451 -10.08 9.78 7.20
N ALA A 452 -8.76 9.84 7.24
CA ALA A 452 -8.01 10.51 8.30
C ALA A 452 -8.30 12.02 8.36
N THR A 453 -8.63 12.63 7.24
CA THR A 453 -8.86 14.08 7.10
C THR A 453 -10.32 14.46 6.92
N ALA A 454 -11.25 13.49 6.99
CA ALA A 454 -12.68 13.77 6.97
C ALA A 454 -13.12 14.62 8.17
N ASP A 455 -13.80 15.73 7.90
CA ASP A 455 -14.40 16.57 8.94
C ASP A 455 -15.67 15.92 9.49
N ARG A 456 -15.62 15.48 10.73
CA ARG A 456 -16.72 14.79 11.43
C ARG A 456 -17.34 15.63 12.56
N SER A 457 -16.79 16.80 12.86
CA SER A 457 -17.28 17.66 13.92
C SER A 457 -18.66 18.25 13.59
N GLY A 458 -18.88 18.63 12.33
CA GLY A 458 -20.15 19.18 11.88
C GLY A 458 -21.33 18.18 11.85
N ARG A 459 -21.07 16.89 11.63
CA ARG A 459 -22.12 15.86 11.66
C ARG A 459 -22.62 15.52 13.05
N ARG A 460 -21.72 15.53 14.05
CA ARG A 460 -22.09 15.27 15.44
C ARG A 460 -22.93 16.41 16.01
N ARG A 461 -22.63 17.66 15.61
CA ARG A 461 -23.38 18.84 16.02
C ARG A 461 -24.79 18.87 15.39
N LYS A 462 -24.93 18.57 14.09
CA LYS A 462 -26.23 18.47 13.43
C LYS A 462 -27.10 17.31 13.97
N SER A 463 -26.50 16.18 14.33
CA SER A 463 -27.23 15.06 14.95
C SER A 463 -27.70 15.38 16.38
N SER A 464 -26.92 16.12 17.16
CA SER A 464 -27.34 16.55 18.49
C SER A 464 -28.37 17.69 18.43
N GLU A 465 -28.28 18.57 17.45
CA GLU A 465 -29.27 19.63 17.23
C GLU A 465 -30.63 19.05 16.76
N SER A 466 -30.63 18.07 15.80
CA SER A 466 -31.86 17.41 15.37
C SER A 466 -32.52 16.56 16.45
N THR A 467 -31.73 15.89 17.28
CA THR A 467 -32.25 15.13 18.42
C THR A 467 -32.77 16.06 19.52
N GLY A 468 -32.16 17.21 19.71
CA GLY A 468 -32.63 18.25 20.65
C GLY A 468 -33.94 18.90 20.18
N GLU A 469 -34.11 19.15 18.88
CA GLU A 469 -35.35 19.65 18.29
C GLU A 469 -36.50 18.63 18.36
N GLU A 470 -36.24 17.34 18.06
CA GLU A 470 -37.23 16.28 18.21
C GLU A 470 -37.68 16.08 19.67
N VAL A 471 -36.76 16.16 20.64
CA VAL A 471 -37.09 16.07 22.06
C VAL A 471 -37.88 17.29 22.51
N SER A 472 -37.56 18.51 22.04
CA SER A 472 -38.31 19.72 22.41
C SER A 472 -39.72 19.72 21.79
N MET A 473 -39.86 19.32 20.53
CA MET A 473 -41.18 19.18 19.90
C MET A 473 -42.06 18.12 20.56
N SER A 474 -41.49 16.99 21.00
CA SER A 474 -42.23 15.95 21.70
C SER A 474 -42.66 16.38 23.12
N ALA A 475 -41.85 17.21 23.78
CA ALA A 475 -42.18 17.80 25.11
C ALA A 475 -43.28 18.87 25.00
N GLU A 476 -43.24 19.72 23.97
CA GLU A 476 -44.30 20.70 23.67
C GLU A 476 -45.63 20.02 23.30
N ALA A 477 -45.59 18.95 22.48
CA ALA A 477 -46.79 18.19 22.13
C ALA A 477 -47.41 17.47 23.33
N ALA A 478 -46.57 16.94 24.23
CA ALA A 478 -47.07 16.34 25.49
C ALA A 478 -47.68 17.39 26.45
N GLY A 479 -47.08 18.57 26.56
CA GLY A 479 -47.60 19.68 27.36
C GLY A 479 -48.94 20.23 26.83
N GLN A 480 -49.11 20.30 25.51
CA GLN A 480 -50.38 20.71 24.90
C GLN A 480 -51.51 19.64 25.06
N ALA A 481 -51.14 18.35 25.05
CA ALA A 481 -52.09 17.27 25.31
C ALA A 481 -52.58 17.24 26.78
N GLU A 482 -51.72 17.53 27.72
CA GLU A 482 -52.12 17.65 29.13
C GLU A 482 -53.01 18.87 29.41
N LEU A 483 -52.75 20.01 28.76
CA LEU A 483 -53.62 21.18 28.86
C LEU A 483 -55.00 21.00 28.26
N SER A 484 -55.12 20.22 27.20
CA SER A 484 -56.39 19.90 26.56
C SER A 484 -57.21 18.80 27.28
N ALA A 485 -56.58 18.01 28.15
CA ALA A 485 -57.26 16.97 28.97
C ALA A 485 -57.78 17.53 30.31
N ASN A 486 -57.33 18.71 30.72
CA ASN A 486 -57.79 19.37 31.94
C ASN A 486 -58.74 20.56 31.70
N ALA A 487 -59.17 20.80 30.48
CA ALA A 487 -60.23 21.75 30.09
C ALA A 487 -61.50 21.00 29.70
#